data_0cdf8909f18cb1a440a5115c2f80679a
#
_entry.id   0cdf8909f18cb1a440a5115c2f80679a
#
_cell.length_a   1.000
_cell.length_b   1.000
_cell.length_c   1.000
_cell.angle_alpha   90.00
_cell.angle_beta   90.00
_cell.angle_gamma   90.00
#
_symmetry.space_group_name_H-M   'P 1'
#
loop_
_entity.id
_entity.type
_entity.pdbx_description
1 polymer ?
#
loop_
_entity_poly.entity_id
_entity_poly.type
_entity_poly.pdbx_seq_one_letter_code
_entity_poly.pdbx_strand_id
1 'polypeptide(L)'
;LELLGRHLGMFKDKLEVSGLDEEKKKRKPFWYWTVKGRDYRLKLKASTIGKLENKYRQNIMNLVEDMPSLSVMLTIIQAAMEPWEHGIDYPDIQKIYDSWTEEGGNQVDLFKKVVIPTLVVSGFFPEKQAQSIMEELENQ
;
A
#
# COMPACT_ATOMS: atom_id res chain seq x y z
N LEU A 1 -3.79 2.09 12.75
CA LEU A 1 -3.20 3.35 12.69
C LEU A 1 -2.15 3.66 13.69
N GLU A 2 -2.01 2.80 14.70
CA GLU A 2 -0.81 2.82 15.52
C GLU A 2 0.44 2.70 14.66
N LEU A 3 0.38 1.91 13.58
CA LEU A 3 1.51 1.75 12.68
C LEU A 3 1.92 3.09 12.07
N LEU A 4 0.94 3.84 11.55
CA LEU A 4 1.21 5.15 10.96
C LEU A 4 1.62 6.18 12.02
N GLY A 5 1.01 6.12 13.21
CA GLY A 5 1.38 7.00 14.31
C GLY A 5 2.80 6.80 14.79
N ARG A 6 3.24 5.54 14.87
CA ARG A 6 4.63 5.23 15.22
C ARG A 6 5.59 5.76 14.17
N HIS A 7 5.25 5.62 12.90
CA HIS A 7 6.08 6.14 11.82
C HIS A 7 6.22 7.64 11.88
N LEU A 8 5.14 8.35 12.23
CA LEU A 8 5.18 9.80 12.39
C LEU A 8 6.11 10.23 13.51
N GLY A 9 6.12 9.51 14.63
CA GLY A 9 7.01 9.81 15.75
C GLY A 9 8.47 9.56 15.42
N MET A 10 8.77 8.44 14.81
CA MET A 10 10.13 8.08 14.40
C MET A 10 10.65 8.98 13.28
N PHE A 11 9.74 9.45 12.47
CA PHE A 11 10.03 10.24 11.28
C PHE A 11 10.75 11.55 11.59
N LYS A 12 10.38 12.23 12.67
CA LYS A 12 11.01 13.50 13.04
C LYS A 12 12.51 13.35 13.28
N ASP A 13 12.90 12.30 13.97
CA ASP A 13 14.30 12.05 14.28
C ASP A 13 15.09 11.71 13.02
N LYS A 14 14.53 10.94 12.14
CA LYS A 14 15.18 10.57 10.88
C LYS A 14 15.34 11.74 9.93
N LEU A 15 14.40 12.67 9.94
CA LEU A 15 14.46 13.86 9.09
C LEU A 15 15.69 14.71 9.35
N GLU A 16 16.08 14.84 10.60
CA GLU A 16 17.21 15.66 10.97
C GLU A 16 18.53 15.03 10.56
N VAL A 17 18.59 13.70 10.49
CA VAL A 17 19.81 12.96 10.23
C VAL A 17 20.08 12.75 8.75
N SER A 18 19.04 12.54 7.95
CA SER A 18 19.19 12.11 6.56
C SER A 18 18.63 13.07 5.52
N GLY A 19 18.27 14.27 5.90
CA GLY A 19 17.61 15.21 5.01
C GLY A 19 18.37 15.57 3.74
N LEU A 20 19.69 15.48 3.77
CA LEU A 20 20.51 15.84 2.61
C LEU A 20 20.52 14.78 1.52
N ASP A 21 20.40 13.52 1.89
CA ASP A 21 20.43 12.43 0.93
C ASP A 21 19.07 12.12 0.33
N GLU A 22 18.00 12.46 1.04
CA GLU A 22 16.64 12.13 0.66
C GLU A 22 16.14 12.89 -0.55
N GLU A 23 16.66 14.07 -0.80
CA GLU A 23 16.27 14.88 -1.94
C GLU A 23 16.45 14.17 -3.28
N LYS A 24 17.39 13.24 -3.34
CA LYS A 24 17.74 12.55 -4.56
C LYS A 24 16.99 11.25 -4.76
N LYS A 25 16.29 10.78 -3.73
CA LYS A 25 15.55 9.52 -3.83
C LYS A 25 14.16 9.78 -4.35
N LYS A 26 13.85 9.18 -5.48
CA LYS A 26 12.53 9.27 -6.05
C LYS A 26 11.64 8.17 -5.50
N ARG A 27 10.36 8.47 -5.41
CA ARG A 27 9.36 7.48 -5.03
C ARG A 27 9.34 6.36 -6.06
N LYS A 28 9.22 5.11 -5.61
CA LYS A 28 9.08 3.98 -6.53
C LYS A 28 7.78 4.14 -7.32
N PRO A 29 7.78 3.82 -8.63
CA PRO A 29 6.59 3.99 -9.44
C PRO A 29 5.48 3.01 -9.10
N PHE A 30 5.83 1.80 -8.64
CA PHE A 30 4.87 0.77 -8.30
C PHE A 30 5.29 0.04 -7.04
N TRP A 31 4.31 -0.54 -6.35
CA TRP A 31 4.56 -1.60 -5.41
C TRP A 31 4.25 -2.93 -6.12
N TYR A 32 4.96 -3.98 -5.75
CA TYR A 32 4.76 -5.29 -6.36
C TYR A 32 4.29 -6.27 -5.30
N TRP A 33 3.22 -6.98 -5.62
CA TRP A 33 2.71 -8.07 -4.80
C TRP A 33 3.07 -9.36 -5.52
N THR A 34 3.96 -10.15 -4.92
CA THR A 34 4.44 -11.40 -5.52
C THR A 34 3.65 -12.57 -4.95
N VAL A 35 2.96 -13.29 -5.83
CA VAL A 35 2.15 -14.45 -5.45
C VAL A 35 2.45 -15.57 -6.43
N LYS A 36 2.85 -16.73 -5.92
CA LYS A 36 3.21 -17.90 -6.74
C LYS A 36 4.21 -17.54 -7.85
N GLY A 37 5.19 -16.72 -7.49
CA GLY A 37 6.25 -16.33 -8.42
C GLY A 37 5.89 -15.25 -9.43
N ARG A 38 4.66 -14.75 -9.40
CA ARG A 38 4.24 -13.68 -10.29
C ARG A 38 4.17 -12.36 -9.53
N ASP A 39 4.73 -11.31 -10.12
CA ASP A 39 4.72 -9.96 -9.56
C ASP A 39 3.54 -9.18 -10.14
N TYR A 40 2.64 -8.74 -9.27
CA TYR A 40 1.53 -7.88 -9.68
C TYR A 40 1.87 -6.44 -9.34
N ARG A 41 1.75 -5.55 -10.33
CA ARG A 41 2.01 -4.12 -10.14
C ARG A 41 0.82 -3.46 -9.48
N LEU A 42 1.10 -2.62 -8.50
CA LEU A 42 0.06 -1.92 -7.74
C LEU A 42 0.40 -0.43 -7.68
N LYS A 43 -0.56 0.40 -8.08
CA LYS A 43 -0.49 1.85 -7.90
C LYS A 43 -1.86 2.43 -8.17
N LEU A 44 -2.34 3.26 -7.25
CA LEU A 44 -3.62 3.94 -7.41
C LEU A 44 -3.44 5.22 -8.23
N LYS A 45 -4.20 5.34 -9.31
CA LYS A 45 -4.29 6.59 -10.08
C LYS A 45 -5.31 7.52 -9.41
N ALA A 46 -5.19 8.82 -9.67
CA ALA A 46 -6.11 9.81 -9.12
C ALA A 46 -7.57 9.49 -9.44
N SER A 47 -7.85 9.06 -10.67
CA SER A 47 -9.20 8.69 -11.06
C SER A 47 -9.73 7.49 -10.28
N THR A 48 -8.86 6.54 -9.98
CA THR A 48 -9.20 5.35 -9.20
C THR A 48 -9.45 5.70 -7.74
N ILE A 49 -8.61 6.57 -7.18
CA ILE A 49 -8.79 7.07 -5.81
C ILE A 49 -10.16 7.74 -5.68
N GLY A 50 -10.52 8.60 -6.65
CA GLY A 50 -11.82 9.26 -6.64
C GLY A 50 -12.98 8.28 -6.66
N LYS A 51 -12.89 7.24 -7.48
CA LYS A 51 -13.94 6.21 -7.55
C LYS A 51 -14.09 5.45 -6.23
N LEU A 52 -12.98 5.11 -5.60
CA LEU A 52 -13.00 4.41 -4.31
C LEU A 52 -13.60 5.30 -3.22
N GLU A 53 -13.23 6.58 -3.18
CA GLU A 53 -13.75 7.51 -2.19
C GLU A 53 -15.25 7.74 -2.38
N ASN A 54 -15.72 7.80 -3.61
CA ASN A 54 -17.15 7.89 -3.90
C ASN A 54 -17.89 6.61 -3.48
N LYS A 55 -17.29 5.46 -3.72
CA LYS A 55 -17.89 4.19 -3.34
C LYS A 55 -18.08 4.06 -1.83
N TYR A 56 -17.07 4.43 -1.06
CA TYR A 56 -17.10 4.28 0.40
C TYR A 56 -17.53 5.55 1.13
N ARG A 57 -17.72 6.65 0.41
CA ARG A 57 -18.13 7.96 0.93
C ARG A 57 -17.22 8.46 2.04
N GLN A 58 -15.93 8.25 1.88
CA GLN A 58 -14.90 8.77 2.77
C GLN A 58 -13.56 8.72 2.07
N ASN A 59 -12.58 9.48 2.57
CA ASN A 59 -11.27 9.44 1.95
C ASN A 59 -10.54 8.14 2.30
N ILE A 60 -9.57 7.77 1.48
CA ILE A 60 -8.86 6.51 1.63
C ILE A 60 -8.13 6.44 2.97
N MET A 61 -7.56 7.55 3.45
CA MET A 61 -6.83 7.56 4.71
C MET A 61 -7.73 7.23 5.90
N ASN A 62 -9.00 7.63 5.84
CA ASN A 62 -9.96 7.23 6.87
C ASN A 62 -10.30 5.75 6.79
N LEU A 63 -10.39 5.21 5.57
CA LEU A 63 -10.66 3.78 5.37
C LEU A 63 -9.56 2.90 5.98
N VAL A 64 -8.32 3.36 5.91
CA VAL A 64 -7.17 2.59 6.37
C VAL A 64 -6.68 3.01 7.76
N GLU A 65 -7.44 3.85 8.44
CA GLU A 65 -7.10 4.29 9.80
C GLU A 65 -6.98 3.12 10.76
N ASP A 66 -7.98 2.25 10.75
CA ASP A 66 -7.87 0.94 11.38
C ASP A 66 -7.77 -0.08 10.25
N MET A 67 -7.20 -1.23 10.52
CA MET A 67 -7.10 -2.26 9.49
C MET A 67 -8.48 -2.55 8.90
N PRO A 68 -8.68 -2.31 7.60
CA PRO A 68 -9.98 -2.53 6.98
C PRO A 68 -10.35 -4.02 6.91
N SER A 69 -11.60 -4.29 6.60
CA SER A 69 -12.02 -5.66 6.31
C SER A 69 -11.29 -6.19 5.09
N LEU A 70 -11.22 -7.51 4.97
CA LEU A 70 -10.59 -8.15 3.81
C LEU A 70 -11.21 -7.68 2.50
N SER A 71 -12.53 -7.56 2.44
CA SER A 71 -13.20 -7.13 1.21
C SER A 71 -12.79 -5.72 0.80
N VAL A 72 -12.63 -4.81 1.75
CA VAL A 72 -12.16 -3.45 1.46
C VAL A 72 -10.72 -3.48 0.97
N MET A 73 -9.86 -4.23 1.65
CA MET A 73 -8.45 -4.35 1.24
C MET A 73 -8.33 -4.92 -0.17
N LEU A 74 -9.05 -5.98 -0.48
CA LEU A 74 -9.01 -6.60 -1.81
C LEU A 74 -9.58 -5.67 -2.88
N THR A 75 -10.58 -4.88 -2.54
CA THR A 75 -11.13 -3.88 -3.47
C THR A 75 -10.09 -2.80 -3.78
N ILE A 76 -9.38 -2.32 -2.78
CA ILE A 76 -8.30 -1.33 -2.97
C ILE A 76 -7.20 -1.93 -3.84
N ILE A 77 -6.79 -3.17 -3.54
CA ILE A 77 -5.74 -3.86 -4.29
C ILE A 77 -6.15 -4.07 -5.75
N GLN A 78 -7.38 -4.52 -5.98
CA GLN A 78 -7.88 -4.73 -7.35
C GLN A 78 -7.90 -3.41 -8.13
N ALA A 79 -8.33 -2.32 -7.49
CA ALA A 79 -8.34 -1.01 -8.12
C ALA A 79 -6.92 -0.52 -8.43
N ALA A 80 -5.96 -0.82 -7.56
CA ALA A 80 -4.55 -0.46 -7.78
C ALA A 80 -3.90 -1.31 -8.87
N MET A 81 -4.40 -2.50 -9.08
CA MET A 81 -3.85 -3.46 -10.05
C MET A 81 -4.41 -3.27 -11.46
N GLU A 82 -5.68 -2.94 -11.58
CA GLU A 82 -6.41 -2.90 -12.84
C GLU A 82 -5.73 -2.11 -13.96
N PRO A 83 -5.19 -0.92 -13.74
CA PRO A 83 -4.57 -0.17 -14.84
C PRO A 83 -3.32 -0.82 -15.42
N TRP A 84 -2.70 -1.71 -14.68
CA TRP A 84 -1.39 -2.28 -15.02
C TRP A 84 -1.46 -3.76 -15.38
N GLU A 85 -2.42 -4.49 -14.81
CA GLU A 85 -2.61 -5.92 -15.02
C GLU A 85 -4.03 -6.13 -15.56
N HIS A 86 -4.17 -6.19 -16.86
CA HIS A 86 -5.48 -6.26 -17.50
C HIS A 86 -6.19 -7.59 -17.26
N GLY A 87 -7.52 -7.54 -17.19
CA GLY A 87 -8.35 -8.73 -17.13
C GLY A 87 -8.47 -9.36 -15.76
N ILE A 88 -8.08 -8.64 -14.71
CA ILE A 88 -8.19 -9.14 -13.33
C ILE A 88 -9.39 -8.47 -12.67
N ASP A 89 -10.42 -9.27 -12.38
CA ASP A 89 -11.61 -8.80 -11.69
C ASP A 89 -11.55 -9.15 -10.18
N TYR A 90 -12.60 -8.82 -9.45
CA TYR A 90 -12.60 -9.04 -8.00
C TYR A 90 -12.53 -10.54 -7.65
N PRO A 91 -13.26 -11.46 -8.30
CA PRO A 91 -13.07 -12.90 -8.04
C PRO A 91 -11.63 -13.37 -8.28
N ASP A 92 -10.94 -12.81 -9.26
CA ASP A 92 -9.54 -13.14 -9.51
C ASP A 92 -8.65 -12.72 -8.35
N ILE A 93 -8.89 -11.51 -7.79
CA ILE A 93 -8.15 -11.03 -6.63
C ILE A 93 -8.37 -11.95 -5.43
N GLN A 94 -9.58 -12.44 -5.23
CA GLN A 94 -9.86 -13.39 -4.16
C GLN A 94 -9.04 -14.67 -4.32
N LYS A 95 -8.93 -15.18 -5.55
CA LYS A 95 -8.11 -16.36 -5.84
C LYS A 95 -6.62 -16.09 -5.62
N ILE A 96 -6.15 -14.92 -6.02
CA ILE A 96 -4.75 -14.52 -5.80
C ILE A 96 -4.48 -14.48 -4.29
N TYR A 97 -5.39 -13.88 -3.52
CA TYR A 97 -5.24 -13.84 -2.07
C TYR A 97 -5.19 -15.24 -1.47
N ASP A 98 -6.10 -16.13 -1.89
CA ASP A 98 -6.10 -17.51 -1.41
C ASP A 98 -4.77 -18.21 -1.71
N SER A 99 -4.25 -18.02 -2.92
CA SER A 99 -2.95 -18.58 -3.29
C SER A 99 -1.82 -18.03 -2.43
N TRP A 100 -1.88 -16.73 -2.12
CA TRP A 100 -0.88 -16.08 -1.27
C TRP A 100 -0.93 -16.60 0.16
N THR A 101 -2.13 -16.88 0.70
CA THR A 101 -2.25 -17.46 2.04
C THR A 101 -1.64 -18.87 2.10
N GLU A 102 -1.68 -19.61 1.00
CA GLU A 102 -1.00 -20.91 0.93
C GLU A 102 0.51 -20.76 1.06
N GLU A 103 1.04 -19.61 0.70
CA GLU A 103 2.47 -19.29 0.84
C GLU A 103 2.81 -18.65 2.18
N GLY A 104 1.85 -18.57 3.09
CA GLY A 104 2.06 -18.00 4.42
C GLY A 104 1.49 -16.60 4.61
N GLY A 105 0.83 -16.03 3.61
CA GLY A 105 0.20 -14.73 3.72
C GLY A 105 -0.97 -14.73 4.69
N ASN A 106 -1.31 -13.55 5.19
CA ASN A 106 -2.42 -13.36 6.11
C ASN A 106 -2.95 -11.93 6.02
N GLN A 107 -4.08 -11.65 6.65
CA GLN A 107 -4.72 -10.34 6.54
C GLN A 107 -3.89 -9.21 7.13
N VAL A 108 -3.19 -9.44 8.23
CA VAL A 108 -2.36 -8.42 8.85
C VAL A 108 -1.22 -8.04 7.92
N ASP A 109 -0.54 -9.03 7.34
CA ASP A 109 0.53 -8.79 6.36
C ASP A 109 -0.01 -8.16 5.07
N LEU A 110 -1.22 -8.52 4.66
CA LEU A 110 -1.86 -7.88 3.51
C LEU A 110 -1.96 -6.37 3.76
N PHE A 111 -2.41 -5.98 4.94
CA PHE A 111 -2.49 -4.57 5.29
C PHE A 111 -1.12 -3.91 5.32
N LYS A 112 -0.18 -4.48 6.07
CA LYS A 112 1.13 -3.87 6.30
C LYS A 112 2.05 -3.91 5.10
N LYS A 113 2.03 -5.01 4.34
CA LYS A 113 3.04 -5.27 3.30
C LYS A 113 2.52 -5.07 1.88
N VAL A 114 1.22 -4.94 1.71
CA VAL A 114 0.62 -4.74 0.39
C VAL A 114 -0.17 -3.45 0.33
N VAL A 115 -1.17 -3.26 1.20
CA VAL A 115 -2.03 -2.06 1.16
C VAL A 115 -1.25 -0.80 1.49
N ILE A 116 -0.58 -0.76 2.62
CA ILE A 116 0.16 0.44 3.05
C ILE A 116 1.26 0.81 2.05
N PRO A 117 2.12 -0.13 1.59
CA PRO A 117 3.12 0.23 0.57
C PRO A 117 2.50 0.72 -0.75
N THR A 118 1.35 0.19 -1.13
CA THR A 118 0.63 0.67 -2.32
C THR A 118 0.23 2.13 -2.15
N LEU A 119 -0.25 2.52 -0.96
CA LEU A 119 -0.56 3.92 -0.68
C LEU A 119 0.69 4.79 -0.72
N VAL A 120 1.81 4.27 -0.23
CA VAL A 120 3.09 4.99 -0.26
C VAL A 120 3.49 5.32 -1.70
N VAL A 121 3.50 4.33 -2.59
CA VAL A 121 3.91 4.58 -3.99
C VAL A 121 2.87 5.40 -4.75
N SER A 122 1.63 5.46 -4.25
CA SER A 122 0.55 6.23 -4.87
C SER A 122 0.50 7.69 -4.42
N GLY A 123 1.41 8.11 -3.54
CA GLY A 123 1.55 9.52 -3.19
C GLY A 123 0.70 10.00 -2.02
N PHE A 124 0.23 9.10 -1.17
CA PHE A 124 -0.60 9.48 -0.02
C PHE A 124 0.18 10.13 1.12
N PHE A 125 1.50 9.99 1.14
CA PHE A 125 2.34 10.52 2.20
C PHE A 125 3.40 11.45 1.66
N PRO A 126 3.84 12.46 2.44
CA PRO A 126 5.03 13.22 2.08
C PRO A 126 6.21 12.28 1.86
N GLU A 127 7.11 12.66 0.96
CA GLU A 127 8.21 11.79 0.54
C GLU A 127 9.05 11.24 1.70
N LYS A 128 9.38 12.08 2.65
CA LYS A 128 10.20 11.67 3.79
C LYS A 128 9.47 10.69 4.71
N GLN A 129 8.18 10.92 4.93
CA GLN A 129 7.36 9.99 5.71
C GLN A 129 7.25 8.66 4.97
N ALA A 130 7.06 8.71 3.67
CA ALA A 130 7.00 7.51 2.83
C ALA A 130 8.28 6.68 2.97
N GLN A 131 9.43 7.32 2.94
CA GLN A 131 10.71 6.62 3.12
C GLN A 131 10.80 5.95 4.48
N SER A 132 10.36 6.64 5.52
CA SER A 132 10.38 6.10 6.88
C SER A 132 9.50 4.85 6.99
N ILE A 133 8.32 4.88 6.40
CA ILE A 133 7.41 3.73 6.40
C ILE A 133 8.07 2.55 5.68
N MET A 134 8.64 2.80 4.52
CA MET A 134 9.25 1.74 3.73
C MET A 134 10.49 1.14 4.39
N GLU A 135 11.32 1.96 5.03
CA GLU A 135 12.48 1.48 5.76
C GLU A 135 12.08 0.53 6.89
N GLU A 136 11.03 0.88 7.61
CA GLU A 136 10.57 0.03 8.71
C GLU A 136 10.03 -1.29 8.19
N LEU A 137 9.37 -1.30 7.05
CA LEU A 137 8.91 -2.53 6.43
C LEU A 137 10.06 -3.44 6.01
N GLU A 138 11.14 -2.87 5.50
CA GLU A 138 12.32 -3.62 5.10
C GLU A 138 13.03 -4.25 6.30
N ASN A 139 12.88 -3.67 7.48
CA ASN A 139 13.52 -4.15 8.69
C ASN A 139 12.68 -5.18 9.48
N GLN A 140 11.54 -5.55 8.94
CA GLN A 140 10.71 -6.61 9.55
C GLN A 140 11.08 -8.02 8.97
#